data_88d4e2a39eca6385e8a99f9f1d061a60
#
_entry.id   88d4e2a39eca6385e8a99f9f1d061a60
#
_cell.length_a   1.000
_cell.length_b   1.000
_cell.length_c   1.000
_cell.angle_alpha   90.00
_cell.angle_beta   90.00
_cell.angle_gamma   90.00
#
_symmetry.space_group_name_H-M   'P 1'
#
loop_
_entity.id
_entity.type
_entity.pdbx_description
1 polymer ?
#
loop_
_entity_poly.entity_id
_entity_poly.type
_entity_poly.pdbx_seq_one_letter_code
_entity_poly.pdbx_strand_id
1 'polypeptide(L)'
;DSDDAEEDAEPPLVAPLKKRQIIRRKSANGKGAREHREAQAELPVFEPGSYEFPPLNLLAKPQARARVVSDDALEQNARMLENVLADFGVKGEIQNVRPGPVVTLYELEPAAGVKSSRIIGLSDDIARSMSAVAARVAVVPGRNAIGIELPNHDREMVYLRELLGAEEYEGTRGDLTLALGKSIGGEPVFADLARMPH
;
A
#
# COMPACT_ATOMS: atom_id res chain seq x y z
N ASP A 1 56.02 -20.38 -35.85
CA ASP A 1 55.03 -19.34 -36.21
C ASP A 1 53.68 -19.92 -35.86
N SER A 2 53.22 -19.60 -34.66
CA SER A 2 51.92 -19.97 -34.12
C SER A 2 51.21 -18.65 -33.81
N ASP A 3 50.31 -18.28 -34.70
CA ASP A 3 49.36 -17.17 -34.47
C ASP A 3 48.28 -17.65 -33.53
N ASP A 4 48.39 -17.25 -32.28
CA ASP A 4 47.28 -17.30 -31.30
C ASP A 4 46.34 -16.15 -31.59
N ALA A 5 45.23 -16.45 -32.27
CA ALA A 5 44.10 -15.55 -32.41
C ALA A 5 43.32 -15.56 -31.08
N GLU A 6 43.52 -14.52 -30.26
CA GLU A 6 42.63 -14.20 -29.14
C GLU A 6 41.26 -13.81 -29.71
N GLU A 7 40.28 -14.69 -29.49
CA GLU A 7 38.90 -14.52 -29.82
C GLU A 7 38.31 -13.54 -28.81
N ASP A 8 38.12 -12.29 -29.22
CA ASP A 8 37.43 -11.23 -28.47
C ASP A 8 35.99 -11.66 -28.23
N ALA A 9 35.76 -12.30 -27.11
CA ALA A 9 34.41 -12.60 -26.64
C ALA A 9 33.71 -11.30 -26.18
N GLU A 10 32.83 -10.78 -27.01
CA GLU A 10 31.93 -9.69 -26.62
C GLU A 10 31.21 -10.03 -25.29
N PRO A 11 31.17 -9.09 -24.31
CA PRO A 11 30.45 -9.33 -23.06
C PRO A 11 28.95 -9.51 -23.36
N PRO A 12 28.24 -10.44 -22.66
CA PRO A 12 26.86 -10.72 -22.92
C PRO A 12 26.04 -9.43 -22.73
N LEU A 13 25.28 -9.07 -23.77
CA LEU A 13 24.31 -8.00 -23.76
C LEU A 13 23.34 -8.21 -22.58
N VAL A 14 23.59 -7.46 -21.51
CA VAL A 14 22.67 -7.41 -20.36
C VAL A 14 21.35 -6.84 -20.87
N ALA A 15 20.34 -7.68 -20.98
CA ALA A 15 19.00 -7.27 -21.37
C ALA A 15 18.55 -6.10 -20.47
N PRO A 16 17.93 -5.05 -21.02
CA PRO A 16 17.49 -3.90 -20.22
C PRO A 16 16.52 -4.37 -19.16
N LEU A 17 16.87 -4.14 -17.89
CA LEU A 17 16.05 -4.44 -16.74
C LEU A 17 14.69 -3.76 -16.94
N LYS A 18 13.62 -4.56 -17.00
CA LYS A 18 12.25 -4.04 -17.03
C LYS A 18 12.07 -3.11 -15.82
N LYS A 19 11.77 -1.83 -16.09
CA LYS A 19 11.51 -0.87 -15.01
C LYS A 19 10.30 -1.35 -14.20
N ARG A 20 10.50 -1.59 -12.91
CA ARG A 20 9.42 -1.87 -11.96
C ARG A 20 8.44 -0.71 -11.95
N GLN A 21 7.15 -1.02 -11.84
CA GLN A 21 6.14 0.01 -11.71
C GLN A 21 5.91 0.34 -10.23
N ILE A 22 6.25 1.55 -9.83
CA ILE A 22 5.87 2.09 -8.52
C ILE A 22 4.50 2.71 -8.69
N ILE A 23 3.48 2.02 -8.19
CA ILE A 23 2.08 2.43 -8.30
C ILE A 23 1.71 3.23 -7.07
N ARG A 24 1.90 4.55 -7.13
CA ARG A 24 1.35 5.47 -6.13
C ARG A 24 -0.06 5.83 -6.54
N ARG A 25 -1.04 5.48 -5.72
CA ARG A 25 -2.39 6.02 -5.91
C ARG A 25 -2.42 7.45 -5.39
N LYS A 26 -3.02 8.35 -6.19
CA LYS A 26 -3.38 9.67 -5.68
C LYS A 26 -4.31 9.45 -4.50
N SER A 27 -4.00 10.05 -3.35
CA SER A 27 -4.92 10.11 -2.23
C SER A 27 -6.23 10.69 -2.75
N ALA A 28 -7.28 9.88 -2.78
CA ALA A 28 -8.63 10.30 -3.20
C ALA A 28 -9.30 11.09 -2.06
N ASN A 29 -8.55 11.92 -1.36
CA ASN A 29 -9.10 12.76 -0.30
C ASN A 29 -9.66 14.05 -0.90
N GLY A 30 -10.69 13.92 -1.73
CA GLY A 30 -11.63 15.00 -1.95
C GLY A 30 -12.26 15.33 -0.60
N LYS A 31 -12.18 16.59 -0.17
CA LYS A 31 -12.89 17.04 1.02
C LYS A 31 -14.37 17.02 0.71
N GLY A 32 -15.15 16.30 1.54
CA GLY A 32 -16.60 16.26 1.42
C GLY A 32 -17.25 17.62 1.66
N ALA A 33 -18.48 17.76 1.20
CA ALA A 33 -19.26 18.98 1.36
C ALA A 33 -19.43 19.38 2.84
N ARG A 34 -19.48 18.39 3.74
CA ARG A 34 -19.53 18.61 5.18
C ARG A 34 -18.28 19.30 5.72
N GLU A 35 -17.08 18.83 5.35
CA GLU A 35 -15.82 19.47 5.77
C GLU A 35 -15.71 20.90 5.25
N HIS A 36 -16.21 21.14 4.02
CA HIS A 36 -16.26 22.50 3.45
C HIS A 36 -17.25 23.41 4.20
N ARG A 37 -18.45 22.91 4.54
CA ARG A 37 -19.42 23.69 5.31
C ARG A 37 -18.93 24.02 6.71
N GLU A 38 -18.37 23.05 7.41
CA GLU A 38 -17.83 23.25 8.77
C GLU A 38 -16.56 24.13 8.80
N ALA A 39 -15.86 24.27 7.67
CA ALA A 39 -14.73 25.20 7.54
C ALA A 39 -15.17 26.67 7.38
N GLN A 40 -16.41 26.91 6.95
CA GLN A 40 -17.01 28.26 6.92
C GLN A 40 -17.60 28.54 8.29
N ALA A 41 -17.25 29.68 8.87
CA ALA A 41 -17.82 30.14 10.14
C ALA A 41 -19.27 30.61 9.89
N GLU A 42 -20.21 29.67 9.84
CA GLU A 42 -21.63 29.98 9.89
C GLU A 42 -22.05 30.13 11.34
N LEU A 43 -22.83 31.19 11.63
CA LEU A 43 -23.48 31.35 12.93
C LEU A 43 -24.52 30.21 13.05
N PRO A 44 -24.47 29.39 14.12
CA PRO A 44 -25.43 28.32 14.29
C PRO A 44 -26.85 28.92 14.47
N VAL A 45 -27.67 28.75 13.45
CA VAL A 45 -29.12 29.04 13.58
C VAL A 45 -29.72 27.80 14.24
N PHE A 46 -30.00 27.91 15.54
CA PHE A 46 -30.60 26.84 16.32
C PHE A 46 -32.07 26.68 15.88
N GLU A 47 -32.37 25.68 15.06
CA GLU A 47 -33.75 25.25 14.83
C GLU A 47 -34.14 24.23 15.91
N PRO A 48 -35.11 24.54 16.78
CA PRO A 48 -35.55 23.61 17.82
C PRO A 48 -36.16 22.36 17.20
N GLY A 49 -35.50 21.20 17.42
CA GLY A 49 -35.98 19.89 16.97
C GLY A 49 -35.14 19.24 15.84
N SER A 50 -34.16 19.92 15.28
CA SER A 50 -33.21 19.28 14.35
C SER A 50 -32.03 18.67 15.12
N TYR A 51 -31.74 17.39 14.88
CA TYR A 51 -30.53 16.75 15.40
C TYR A 51 -29.33 17.16 14.55
N GLU A 52 -28.34 17.80 15.17
CA GLU A 52 -27.08 18.12 14.52
C GLU A 52 -26.01 17.09 14.93
N PHE A 53 -25.31 16.56 13.94
CA PHE A 53 -24.18 15.69 14.19
C PHE A 53 -23.01 16.48 14.84
N PRO A 54 -22.27 15.86 15.77
CA PRO A 54 -21.08 16.47 16.35
C PRO A 54 -20.13 16.94 15.25
N PRO A 55 -19.63 18.19 15.29
CA PRO A 55 -18.80 18.71 14.21
C PRO A 55 -17.44 18.01 14.13
N LEU A 56 -16.90 17.88 12.93
CA LEU A 56 -15.62 17.21 12.68
C LEU A 56 -14.42 17.90 13.35
N ASN A 57 -14.57 19.16 13.74
CA ASN A 57 -13.53 19.92 14.45
C ASN A 57 -13.24 19.37 15.87
N LEU A 58 -14.12 18.58 16.45
CA LEU A 58 -13.88 17.86 17.71
C LEU A 58 -12.87 16.74 17.57
N LEU A 59 -12.65 16.26 16.36
CA LEU A 59 -11.68 15.22 16.06
C LEU A 59 -10.30 15.83 15.74
N ALA A 60 -9.24 15.11 16.11
CA ALA A 60 -7.87 15.52 15.85
C ALA A 60 -7.63 15.79 14.35
N LYS A 61 -6.98 16.90 14.04
CA LYS A 61 -6.60 17.22 12.66
C LYS A 61 -5.53 16.25 12.16
N PRO A 62 -5.63 15.75 10.90
CA PRO A 62 -4.56 14.99 10.29
C PRO A 62 -3.27 15.79 10.30
N GLN A 63 -2.20 15.20 10.80
CA GLN A 63 -0.87 15.79 10.69
C GLN A 63 -0.36 15.61 9.25
N ALA A 64 0.42 16.58 8.77
CA ALA A 64 1.07 16.46 7.48
C ALA A 64 1.91 15.16 7.45
N ARG A 65 1.85 14.44 6.32
CA ARG A 65 2.60 13.20 6.13
C ARG A 65 4.05 13.39 6.53
N ALA A 66 4.49 12.63 7.53
CA ALA A 66 5.91 12.42 7.74
C ALA A 66 6.45 11.76 6.45
N ARG A 67 7.65 12.04 6.05
CA ARG A 67 8.38 11.59 4.87
C ARG A 67 7.66 10.56 3.97
N VAL A 68 7.32 10.98 2.76
CA VAL A 68 6.99 10.05 1.68
C VAL A 68 8.26 9.28 1.33
N VAL A 69 8.21 7.95 1.43
CA VAL A 69 9.34 7.09 1.01
C VAL A 69 9.68 7.39 -0.44
N SER A 70 10.94 7.68 -0.75
CA SER A 70 11.37 7.99 -2.12
C SER A 70 11.25 6.76 -3.02
N ASP A 71 11.07 6.98 -4.33
CA ASP A 71 10.98 5.88 -5.30
C ASP A 71 12.29 5.07 -5.33
N ASP A 72 13.44 5.74 -5.15
CA ASP A 72 14.74 5.08 -5.08
C ASP A 72 14.84 4.13 -3.88
N ALA A 73 14.33 4.54 -2.70
CA ALA A 73 14.33 3.68 -1.52
C ALA A 73 13.39 2.47 -1.69
N LEU A 74 12.23 2.66 -2.34
CA LEU A 74 11.31 1.57 -2.67
C LEU A 74 11.96 0.58 -3.64
N GLU A 75 12.69 1.08 -4.62
CA GLU A 75 13.42 0.23 -5.57
C GLU A 75 14.58 -0.54 -4.91
N GLN A 76 15.33 0.11 -4.01
CA GLN A 76 16.37 -0.57 -3.22
C GLN A 76 15.79 -1.69 -2.36
N ASN A 77 14.68 -1.43 -1.67
CA ASN A 77 14.00 -2.44 -0.85
C ASN A 77 13.49 -3.61 -1.71
N ALA A 78 12.97 -3.33 -2.91
CA ALA A 78 12.53 -4.37 -3.82
C ALA A 78 13.69 -5.27 -4.26
N ARG A 79 14.84 -4.68 -4.63
CA ARG A 79 16.06 -5.44 -4.98
C ARG A 79 16.59 -6.25 -3.81
N MET A 80 16.59 -5.67 -2.61
CA MET A 80 16.98 -6.41 -1.39
C MET A 80 16.07 -7.61 -1.16
N LEU A 81 14.75 -7.44 -1.32
CA LEU A 81 13.79 -8.52 -1.17
C LEU A 81 13.98 -9.63 -2.22
N GLU A 82 14.29 -9.28 -3.49
CA GLU A 82 14.61 -10.27 -4.52
C GLU A 82 15.88 -11.06 -4.17
N ASN A 83 16.92 -10.39 -3.68
CA ASN A 83 18.16 -11.07 -3.25
C ASN A 83 17.88 -12.03 -2.07
N VAL A 84 17.11 -11.59 -1.08
CA VAL A 84 16.70 -12.45 0.05
C VAL A 84 15.93 -13.68 -0.45
N LEU A 85 14.98 -13.50 -1.38
CA LEU A 85 14.26 -14.63 -1.96
C LEU A 85 15.17 -15.57 -2.76
N ALA A 86 16.13 -15.02 -3.49
CA ALA A 86 17.12 -15.81 -4.24
C ALA A 86 18.01 -16.63 -3.31
N ASP A 87 18.44 -16.09 -2.16
CA ASP A 87 19.21 -16.81 -1.13
C ASP A 87 18.44 -18.03 -0.58
N PHE A 88 17.10 -17.94 -0.49
CA PHE A 88 16.24 -19.07 -0.14
C PHE A 88 15.86 -19.94 -1.36
N GLY A 89 16.49 -19.73 -2.51
CA GLY A 89 16.26 -20.51 -3.72
C GLY A 89 14.91 -20.25 -4.39
N VAL A 90 14.31 -19.08 -4.16
CA VAL A 90 13.10 -18.60 -4.82
C VAL A 90 13.51 -17.62 -5.92
N LYS A 91 13.26 -17.97 -7.17
CA LYS A 91 13.49 -17.11 -8.33
C LYS A 91 12.19 -16.41 -8.72
N GLY A 92 12.27 -15.12 -9.03
CA GLY A 92 11.15 -14.30 -9.46
C GLY A 92 11.56 -12.84 -9.55
N GLU A 93 10.67 -11.99 -10.07
CA GLU A 93 10.88 -10.57 -10.23
C GLU A 93 9.74 -9.79 -9.55
N ILE A 94 10.07 -8.71 -8.86
CA ILE A 94 9.07 -7.79 -8.32
C ILE A 94 8.63 -6.86 -9.45
N GLN A 95 7.40 -7.04 -9.92
CA GLN A 95 6.83 -6.26 -11.02
C GLN A 95 6.27 -4.92 -10.55
N ASN A 96 5.59 -4.92 -9.41
CA ASN A 96 4.93 -3.74 -8.88
C ASN A 96 5.28 -3.52 -7.41
N VAL A 97 5.42 -2.25 -7.04
CA VAL A 97 5.58 -1.80 -5.65
C VAL A 97 4.47 -0.81 -5.35
N ARG A 98 3.69 -1.09 -4.31
CA ARG A 98 2.57 -0.25 -3.87
C ARG A 98 2.80 0.23 -2.45
N PRO A 99 3.34 1.43 -2.27
CA PRO A 99 3.51 2.00 -0.94
C PRO A 99 2.14 2.41 -0.37
N GLY A 100 1.85 1.93 0.82
CA GLY A 100 0.67 2.30 1.60
C GLY A 100 1.03 3.11 2.85
N PRO A 101 0.03 3.49 3.66
CA PRO A 101 0.27 4.29 4.86
C PRO A 101 1.01 3.54 5.97
N VAL A 102 0.82 2.23 6.08
CA VAL A 102 1.37 1.41 7.17
C VAL A 102 2.31 0.34 6.65
N VAL A 103 1.99 -0.26 5.50
CA VAL A 103 2.76 -1.33 4.85
C VAL A 103 2.99 -0.99 3.39
N THR A 104 4.07 -1.53 2.82
CA THR A 104 4.33 -1.52 1.38
C THR A 104 4.09 -2.92 0.84
N LEU A 105 3.30 -3.03 -0.22
CA LEU A 105 3.03 -4.27 -0.93
C LEU A 105 3.99 -4.41 -2.11
N TYR A 106 4.73 -5.50 -2.14
CA TYR A 106 5.58 -5.93 -3.25
C TYR A 106 4.90 -7.09 -3.99
N GLU A 107 4.59 -6.91 -5.27
CA GLU A 107 3.98 -7.95 -6.10
C GLU A 107 5.10 -8.71 -6.83
N LEU A 108 5.42 -9.91 -6.35
CA LEU A 108 6.41 -10.82 -6.91
C LEU A 108 5.76 -11.69 -7.97
N GLU A 109 6.31 -11.71 -9.18
CA GLU A 109 6.01 -12.72 -10.18
C GLU A 109 7.03 -13.87 -10.04
N PRO A 110 6.63 -15.05 -9.54
CA PRO A 110 7.54 -16.16 -9.36
C PRO A 110 7.92 -16.77 -10.71
N ALA A 111 9.16 -17.25 -10.82
CA ALA A 111 9.59 -18.00 -11.98
C ALA A 111 8.79 -19.31 -12.15
N ALA A 112 8.74 -19.82 -13.37
CA ALA A 112 8.05 -21.07 -13.68
C ALA A 112 8.54 -22.21 -12.79
N GLY A 113 7.60 -22.98 -12.23
CA GLY A 113 7.89 -24.13 -11.36
C GLY A 113 8.05 -23.79 -9.87
N VAL A 114 8.05 -22.52 -9.47
CA VAL A 114 8.08 -22.13 -8.07
C VAL A 114 6.68 -22.25 -7.46
N LYS A 115 6.53 -23.05 -6.40
CA LYS A 115 5.25 -23.21 -5.70
C LYS A 115 4.98 -22.01 -4.77
N SER A 116 3.78 -21.44 -4.83
CA SER A 116 3.36 -20.34 -3.94
C SER A 116 3.47 -20.68 -2.45
N SER A 117 3.15 -21.94 -2.08
CA SER A 117 3.27 -22.40 -0.69
C SER A 117 4.69 -22.32 -0.14
N ARG A 118 5.72 -22.48 -0.99
CA ARG A 118 7.12 -22.33 -0.59
C ARG A 118 7.41 -20.89 -0.20
N ILE A 119 6.93 -19.92 -0.98
CA ILE A 119 7.16 -18.48 -0.71
C ILE A 119 6.38 -18.06 0.53
N ILE A 120 5.13 -18.53 0.68
CA ILE A 120 4.31 -18.24 1.87
C ILE A 120 4.98 -18.76 3.14
N GLY A 121 5.60 -19.94 3.08
CA GLY A 121 6.32 -20.52 4.22
C GLY A 121 7.58 -19.77 4.64
N LEU A 122 8.10 -18.86 3.81
CA LEU A 122 9.28 -18.04 4.10
C LEU A 122 8.96 -16.70 4.77
N SER A 123 7.72 -16.45 5.17
CA SER A 123 7.29 -15.16 5.74
C SER A 123 8.19 -14.68 6.89
N ASP A 124 8.50 -15.57 7.84
CA ASP A 124 9.32 -15.24 9.01
C ASP A 124 10.80 -15.02 8.65
N ASP A 125 11.31 -15.80 7.70
CA ASP A 125 12.67 -15.65 7.17
C ASP A 125 12.85 -14.35 6.40
N ILE A 126 11.85 -13.99 5.58
CA ILE A 126 11.79 -12.71 4.87
C ILE A 126 11.77 -11.55 5.89
N ALA A 127 10.89 -11.62 6.90
CA ALA A 127 10.79 -10.59 7.93
C ALA A 127 12.15 -10.39 8.63
N ARG A 128 12.80 -11.46 9.04
CA ARG A 128 14.11 -11.44 9.69
C ARG A 128 15.18 -10.83 8.76
N SER A 129 15.25 -11.27 7.51
CA SER A 129 16.29 -10.83 6.57
C SER A 129 16.09 -9.38 6.13
N MET A 130 14.84 -8.90 6.08
CA MET A 130 14.48 -7.51 5.79
C MET A 130 14.46 -6.61 7.03
N SER A 131 14.85 -7.12 8.20
CA SER A 131 14.80 -6.40 9.49
C SER A 131 13.41 -5.82 9.78
N ALA A 132 12.36 -6.51 9.34
CA ALA A 132 10.97 -6.15 9.56
C ALA A 132 10.40 -6.90 10.78
N VAL A 133 9.41 -6.29 11.45
CA VAL A 133 8.75 -6.90 12.61
C VAL A 133 7.96 -8.16 12.19
N ALA A 134 7.38 -8.14 11.02
CA ALA A 134 6.65 -9.25 10.42
C ALA A 134 6.58 -9.07 8.90
N ALA A 135 6.37 -10.15 8.15
CA ALA A 135 6.04 -10.11 6.74
C ALA A 135 4.75 -10.92 6.51
N ARG A 136 3.85 -10.40 5.70
CA ARG A 136 2.68 -11.15 5.27
C ARG A 136 2.85 -11.53 3.82
N VAL A 137 2.72 -12.81 3.52
CA VAL A 137 2.87 -13.35 2.16
C VAL A 137 1.57 -14.03 1.76
N ALA A 138 0.96 -13.60 0.67
CA ALA A 138 -0.30 -14.14 0.17
C ALA A 138 -0.37 -14.12 -1.35
N VAL A 139 -1.14 -15.03 -1.94
CA VAL A 139 -1.42 -15.02 -3.39
C VAL A 139 -2.31 -13.84 -3.73
N VAL A 140 -1.98 -13.10 -4.79
CA VAL A 140 -2.83 -12.01 -5.30
C VAL A 140 -3.95 -12.60 -6.14
N PRO A 141 -5.23 -12.43 -5.76
CA PRO A 141 -6.34 -12.99 -6.52
C PRO A 141 -6.39 -12.46 -7.96
N GLY A 142 -6.61 -13.35 -8.93
CA GLY A 142 -6.76 -12.99 -10.34
C GLY A 142 -5.47 -12.63 -11.07
N ARG A 143 -4.29 -12.81 -10.44
CA ARG A 143 -2.98 -12.55 -11.05
C ARG A 143 -1.99 -13.68 -10.74
N ASN A 144 -1.03 -13.89 -11.65
CA ASN A 144 0.11 -14.77 -11.39
C ASN A 144 1.16 -14.02 -10.55
N ALA A 145 0.77 -13.58 -9.35
CA ALA A 145 1.63 -12.81 -8.48
C ALA A 145 1.42 -13.20 -7.01
N ILE A 146 2.47 -13.07 -6.23
CA ILE A 146 2.47 -13.23 -4.78
C ILE A 146 2.73 -11.88 -4.17
N GLY A 147 1.81 -11.42 -3.33
CA GLY A 147 1.96 -10.20 -2.55
C GLY A 147 2.79 -10.45 -1.30
N ILE A 148 3.84 -9.64 -1.13
CA ILE A 148 4.68 -9.62 0.07
C ILE A 148 4.48 -8.24 0.70
N GLU A 149 3.85 -8.20 1.85
CA GLU A 149 3.60 -6.98 2.61
C GLU A 149 4.67 -6.82 3.68
N LEU A 150 5.39 -5.70 3.63
CA LEU A 150 6.37 -5.33 4.63
C LEU A 150 5.94 -4.04 5.34
N PRO A 151 6.03 -3.96 6.68
CA PRO A 151 5.70 -2.75 7.41
C PRO A 151 6.68 -1.64 7.05
N ASN A 152 6.13 -0.43 6.89
CA ASN A 152 6.95 0.75 6.68
C ASN A 152 7.72 1.08 7.96
N HIS A 153 8.94 1.63 7.82
CA HIS A 153 9.70 2.15 8.94
C HIS A 153 8.94 3.31 9.61
N ASP A 154 8.50 4.26 8.79
CA ASP A 154 7.68 5.39 9.22
C ASP A 154 6.22 5.13 8.84
N ARG A 155 5.38 4.81 9.84
CA ARG A 155 3.96 4.50 9.63
C ARG A 155 3.14 5.77 9.74
N GLU A 156 2.20 5.93 8.83
CA GLU A 156 1.25 7.05 8.87
C GLU A 156 0.11 6.74 9.85
N MET A 157 -0.29 7.74 10.63
CA MET A 157 -1.50 7.67 11.44
C MET A 157 -2.72 7.87 10.55
N VAL A 158 -3.70 6.98 10.65
CA VAL A 158 -4.99 7.13 9.98
C VAL A 158 -5.96 7.82 10.94
N TYR A 159 -6.42 9.01 10.58
CA TYR A 159 -7.29 9.81 11.41
C TYR A 159 -8.76 9.59 11.06
N LEU A 160 -9.60 9.38 12.07
CA LEU A 160 -11.05 9.24 11.88
C LEU A 160 -11.65 10.48 11.20
N ARG A 161 -11.15 11.67 11.54
CA ARG A 161 -11.57 12.93 10.90
C ARG A 161 -11.42 12.89 9.39
N GLU A 162 -10.31 12.34 8.90
CA GLU A 162 -10.03 12.22 7.46
C GLU A 162 -11.03 11.29 6.77
N LEU A 163 -11.41 10.21 7.44
CA LEU A 163 -12.39 9.26 6.91
C LEU A 163 -13.81 9.83 6.88
N LEU A 164 -14.24 10.47 7.97
CA LEU A 164 -15.58 11.06 8.06
C LEU A 164 -15.73 12.34 7.22
N GLY A 165 -14.62 13.03 6.90
CA GLY A 165 -14.59 14.19 6.02
C GLY A 165 -14.35 13.86 4.55
N ALA A 166 -14.20 12.57 4.19
CA ALA A 166 -14.00 12.15 2.82
C ALA A 166 -15.31 12.21 2.01
N GLU A 167 -15.21 12.61 0.73
CA GLU A 167 -16.36 12.65 -0.18
C GLU A 167 -17.01 11.27 -0.34
N GLU A 168 -16.20 10.21 -0.32
CA GLU A 168 -16.67 8.83 -0.43
C GLU A 168 -17.58 8.44 0.77
N TYR A 169 -17.32 8.97 1.98
CA TYR A 169 -18.18 8.73 3.14
C TYR A 169 -19.55 9.36 2.95
N GLU A 170 -19.59 10.58 2.46
CA GLU A 170 -20.85 11.29 2.18
C GLU A 170 -21.67 10.63 1.05
N GLY A 171 -20.98 10.01 0.08
CA GLY A 171 -21.59 9.23 -1.00
C GLY A 171 -22.20 7.90 -0.56
N THR A 172 -21.87 7.44 0.66
CA THR A 172 -22.39 6.19 1.19
C THR A 172 -23.80 6.39 1.72
N ARG A 173 -24.79 5.72 1.11
CA ARG A 173 -26.21 5.87 1.46
C ARG A 173 -26.70 4.95 2.57
N GLY A 174 -25.83 4.44 3.39
CA GLY A 174 -26.20 3.54 4.49
C GLY A 174 -26.45 4.28 5.79
N ASP A 175 -27.53 3.95 6.51
CA ASP A 175 -27.85 4.56 7.81
C ASP A 175 -26.88 4.14 8.92
N LEU A 176 -26.21 2.98 8.76
CA LEU A 176 -25.24 2.42 9.72
C LEU A 176 -23.85 2.28 9.10
N THR A 177 -23.39 3.29 8.38
CA THR A 177 -22.05 3.29 7.75
C THR A 177 -20.96 3.43 8.78
N LEU A 178 -20.05 2.47 8.80
CA LEU A 178 -18.83 2.45 9.62
C LEU A 178 -17.61 2.88 8.80
N ALA A 179 -16.83 3.80 9.34
CA ALA A 179 -15.53 4.15 8.81
C ALA A 179 -14.48 3.20 9.41
N LEU A 180 -14.01 2.20 8.65
CA LEU A 180 -13.13 1.14 9.15
C LEU A 180 -11.65 1.55 9.15
N GLY A 181 -11.23 2.38 8.20
CA GLY A 181 -9.84 2.77 8.05
C GLY A 181 -9.45 3.00 6.60
N LYS A 182 -8.19 2.70 6.28
CA LYS A 182 -7.65 2.73 4.91
C LYS A 182 -7.19 1.35 4.49
N SER A 183 -7.38 1.05 3.20
CA SER A 183 -6.82 -0.15 2.57
C SER A 183 -5.28 -0.08 2.53
N ILE A 184 -4.63 -1.19 2.14
CA ILE A 184 -3.17 -1.24 1.92
C ILE A 184 -2.73 -0.13 0.93
N GLY A 185 -3.54 0.18 -0.06
CA GLY A 185 -3.28 1.25 -1.03
C GLY A 185 -3.57 2.67 -0.54
N GLY A 186 -4.06 2.83 0.71
CA GLY A 186 -4.39 4.13 1.30
C GLY A 186 -5.80 4.65 0.96
N GLU A 187 -6.66 3.82 0.34
CA GLU A 187 -8.05 4.18 0.05
C GLU A 187 -8.90 4.06 1.31
N PRO A 188 -9.83 4.99 1.57
CA PRO A 188 -10.75 4.87 2.68
C PRO A 188 -11.66 3.63 2.50
N VAL A 189 -11.92 2.93 3.60
CA VAL A 189 -12.75 1.73 3.61
C VAL A 189 -13.94 1.97 4.52
N PHE A 190 -15.14 1.87 3.95
CA PHE A 190 -16.41 2.00 4.63
C PHE A 190 -17.20 0.72 4.51
N ALA A 191 -18.02 0.43 5.51
CA ALA A 191 -18.91 -0.71 5.49
C ALA A 191 -20.27 -0.32 6.08
N ASP A 192 -21.34 -0.82 5.48
CA ASP A 192 -22.69 -0.64 6.00
C ASP A 192 -23.05 -1.83 6.91
N LEU A 193 -23.15 -1.57 8.21
CA LEU A 193 -23.47 -2.60 9.19
C LEU A 193 -24.82 -3.27 8.91
N ALA A 194 -25.80 -2.52 8.36
CA ALA A 194 -27.11 -3.07 8.02
C ALA A 194 -27.07 -4.14 6.92
N ARG A 195 -26.00 -4.15 6.11
CA ARG A 195 -25.79 -5.12 5.02
C ARG A 195 -24.84 -6.26 5.36
N MET A 196 -24.29 -6.25 6.57
CA MET A 196 -23.42 -7.33 7.02
C MET A 196 -24.27 -8.50 7.50
N PRO A 197 -24.10 -9.71 6.94
CA PRO A 197 -24.97 -10.86 7.29
C PRO A 197 -24.66 -11.46 8.67
N HIS A 198 -23.50 -11.13 9.23
CA HIS A 198 -23.04 -11.65 10.54
C HIS A 198 -22.20 -10.61 11.29
#